data_3182b5738bcef2a6b4a8f99bcddaf26f
#
_entry.id   3182b5738bcef2a6b4a8f99bcddaf26f
#
_cell.length_a   1.000
_cell.length_b   1.000
_cell.length_c   1.000
_cell.angle_alpha   90.00
_cell.angle_beta   90.00
_cell.angle_gamma   90.00
#
_symmetry.space_group_name_H-M   'P 1'
#
loop_
_entity.id
_entity.type
_entity.pdbx_description
1 polymer ?
#
loop_
_entity_poly.entity_id
_entity_poly.type
_entity_poly.pdbx_seq_one_letter_code
_entity_poly.pdbx_strand_id
1 'polypeptide(L)'
;MSDPREAFERALRGDHAAARELLAREPDEGWALALRATLPEGAGRGDAGFEAPAVDEVEASAGDAGALALACTHGARLAFARCAPEALRRWRDALAARAPAELPALRLADAQLTLLSGGDVDGAALESVEGAALREGAAATVVEAAATRALVELERGELDAARGHARRAVRMSRTEELVHPQYLAGVTLARVRRYAGQPHVALRILVALERVASREWRAWLSHERALAGDRAAQPAALDALAEAAPCPWLRSEAALAAALFDPEREAPGIEAWRAGRVTAVPRGLVALAAGTLEHPCLVRVDPARPAVRVLVADDAPALATSRPGRIETTLSVLALAPAPLSVEALFAQVYGFEFEPRIHRGSLEVLIHRVRELLGDRASVERTLGEVSLVPREAFAVPDPRVKRTLDDAVLRAIAAQPGATARESAERAGAPLRSVQHALKRLVEDGACEAIKRGRAVCYRVEDTTFTEPTRVLEWRQDRS
;
A
#
# COMPACT_ATOMS: atom_id res chain seq x y z
N MET A 1 32.02 -16.56 -26.21
CA MET A 1 30.73 -15.88 -26.11
C MET A 1 30.25 -16.01 -24.68
N SER A 2 30.05 -14.90 -24.01
CA SER A 2 29.50 -14.87 -22.67
C SER A 2 28.01 -15.23 -22.74
N ASP A 3 27.49 -15.94 -21.74
CA ASP A 3 26.05 -16.24 -21.67
C ASP A 3 25.29 -14.96 -21.24
N PRO A 4 24.43 -14.37 -22.09
CA PRO A 4 23.62 -13.21 -21.71
C PRO A 4 22.80 -13.45 -20.45
N ARG A 5 22.26 -14.66 -20.26
CA ARG A 5 21.44 -15.01 -19.07
C ARG A 5 22.25 -14.85 -17.79
N GLU A 6 23.50 -15.31 -17.78
CA GLU A 6 24.37 -15.19 -16.60
C GLU A 6 24.58 -13.71 -16.24
N ALA A 7 24.82 -12.84 -17.22
CA ALA A 7 25.02 -11.41 -16.98
C ALA A 7 23.77 -10.76 -16.36
N PHE A 8 22.56 -11.07 -16.88
CA PHE A 8 21.29 -10.56 -16.33
C PHE A 8 21.01 -11.11 -14.95
N GLU A 9 21.26 -12.41 -14.69
CA GLU A 9 21.09 -12.99 -13.36
C GLU A 9 22.03 -12.36 -12.32
N ARG A 10 23.28 -12.10 -12.68
CA ARG A 10 24.24 -11.38 -11.83
C ARG A 10 23.73 -9.98 -11.49
N ALA A 11 23.23 -9.25 -12.50
CA ALA A 11 22.64 -7.92 -12.29
C ALA A 11 21.43 -7.97 -11.35
N LEU A 12 20.52 -8.93 -11.52
CA LEU A 12 19.33 -9.10 -10.67
C LEU A 12 19.68 -9.44 -9.22
N ARG A 13 20.78 -10.12 -9.01
CA ARG A 13 21.33 -10.44 -7.68
C ARG A 13 22.18 -9.31 -7.07
N GLY A 14 22.34 -8.19 -7.77
CA GLY A 14 23.16 -7.07 -7.32
C GLY A 14 24.67 -7.28 -7.45
N ASP A 15 25.10 -8.36 -8.10
CA ASP A 15 26.51 -8.62 -8.42
C ASP A 15 26.92 -7.82 -9.67
N HIS A 16 26.90 -6.50 -9.53
CA HIS A 16 27.16 -5.58 -10.63
C HIS A 16 28.61 -5.63 -11.12
N ALA A 17 29.55 -6.06 -10.28
CA ALA A 17 30.96 -6.20 -10.67
C ALA A 17 31.13 -7.37 -11.64
N ALA A 18 30.62 -8.56 -11.29
CA ALA A 18 30.67 -9.72 -12.18
C ALA A 18 29.84 -9.50 -13.46
N ALA A 19 28.68 -8.85 -13.37
CA ALA A 19 27.91 -8.48 -14.57
C ALA A 19 28.73 -7.59 -15.53
N ARG A 20 29.42 -6.56 -15.02
CA ARG A 20 30.29 -5.70 -15.83
C ARG A 20 31.45 -6.47 -16.44
N GLU A 21 32.07 -7.39 -15.71
CA GLU A 21 33.14 -8.21 -16.23
C GLU A 21 32.68 -9.07 -17.43
N LEU A 22 31.49 -9.69 -17.32
CA LEU A 22 30.90 -10.44 -18.42
C LEU A 22 30.60 -9.53 -19.64
N LEU A 23 30.05 -8.33 -19.38
CA LEU A 23 29.74 -7.35 -20.42
C LEU A 23 30.99 -6.77 -21.13
N ALA A 24 32.13 -6.71 -20.43
CA ALA A 24 33.38 -6.22 -21.02
C ALA A 24 33.91 -7.16 -22.10
N ARG A 25 33.46 -8.42 -22.10
CA ARG A 25 33.86 -9.43 -23.10
C ARG A 25 33.07 -9.31 -24.43
N GLU A 26 31.92 -8.63 -24.38
CA GLU A 26 30.98 -8.49 -25.52
C GLU A 26 30.62 -7.00 -25.71
N PRO A 27 31.60 -6.15 -26.09
CA PRO A 27 31.42 -4.69 -26.04
C PRO A 27 30.40 -4.14 -27.04
N ASP A 28 30.18 -4.81 -28.15
CA ASP A 28 29.39 -4.31 -29.28
C ASP A 28 28.00 -4.97 -29.42
N GLU A 29 27.70 -5.90 -28.54
CA GLU A 29 26.38 -6.56 -28.54
C GLU A 29 25.29 -5.68 -27.93
N GLY A 30 24.15 -5.52 -28.62
CA GLY A 30 23.07 -4.64 -28.17
C GLY A 30 22.48 -4.99 -26.81
N TRP A 31 22.40 -6.27 -26.48
CA TRP A 31 21.99 -6.71 -25.15
C TRP A 31 22.97 -6.27 -24.06
N ALA A 32 24.28 -6.27 -24.39
CA ALA A 32 25.32 -5.85 -23.46
C ALA A 32 25.28 -4.34 -23.25
N LEU A 33 25.01 -3.55 -24.31
CA LEU A 33 24.79 -2.11 -24.21
C LEU A 33 23.58 -1.80 -23.31
N ALA A 34 22.44 -2.48 -23.54
CA ALA A 34 21.24 -2.32 -22.73
C ALA A 34 21.50 -2.63 -21.26
N LEU A 35 22.16 -3.75 -20.95
CA LEU A 35 22.45 -4.13 -19.56
C LEU A 35 23.45 -3.16 -18.90
N ARG A 36 24.51 -2.74 -19.61
CA ARG A 36 25.47 -1.73 -19.10
C ARG A 36 24.78 -0.46 -18.67
N ALA A 37 23.89 0.04 -19.50
CA ALA A 37 23.16 1.26 -19.22
C ALA A 37 22.26 1.16 -17.97
N THR A 38 21.95 -0.04 -17.53
CA THR A 38 21.08 -0.30 -16.35
C THR A 38 21.85 -0.60 -15.07
N LEU A 39 23.17 -0.89 -15.19
CA LEU A 39 24.00 -1.15 -14.01
C LEU A 39 24.40 0.18 -13.34
N PRO A 40 24.31 0.30 -12.01
CA PRO A 40 24.75 1.50 -11.32
C PRO A 40 26.24 1.73 -11.59
N GLU A 41 26.62 2.94 -11.95
CA GLU A 41 28.03 3.34 -12.00
C GLU A 41 28.63 3.17 -10.59
N GLY A 42 29.88 2.68 -10.51
CA GLY A 42 30.55 2.33 -9.27
C GLY A 42 30.44 3.41 -8.19
N ALA A 43 30.35 2.99 -6.93
CA ALA A 43 30.25 3.85 -5.77
C ALA A 43 31.24 5.01 -5.82
N GLY A 44 30.77 6.23 -6.08
CA GLY A 44 31.62 7.42 -6.00
C GLY A 44 31.35 8.56 -6.97
N ARG A 45 30.44 8.48 -7.89
CA ARG A 45 30.09 9.65 -8.73
C ARG A 45 28.60 9.99 -8.61
N GLY A 46 28.39 11.21 -8.08
CA GLY A 46 27.08 11.84 -8.02
C GLY A 46 26.46 12.05 -9.41
N ASP A 47 25.20 12.08 -9.43
CA ASP A 47 24.20 12.70 -10.34
C ASP A 47 24.53 12.92 -11.86
N ALA A 48 25.54 12.32 -12.43
CA ALA A 48 25.72 12.32 -13.88
C ALA A 48 24.60 11.47 -14.52
N GLY A 49 23.80 12.12 -15.33
CA GLY A 49 22.59 11.61 -15.94
C GLY A 49 22.75 10.23 -16.57
N PHE A 50 22.22 9.24 -15.91
CA PHE A 50 22.03 7.93 -16.45
C PHE A 50 20.79 7.97 -17.34
N GLU A 51 20.98 8.21 -18.62
CA GLU A 51 19.92 7.98 -19.58
C GLU A 51 19.76 6.47 -19.76
N ALA A 52 18.56 5.96 -19.60
CA ALA A 52 18.26 4.60 -20.03
C ALA A 52 18.62 4.53 -21.52
N PRO A 53 19.26 3.43 -21.99
CA PRO A 53 19.54 3.30 -23.40
C PRO A 53 18.22 3.51 -24.14
N ALA A 54 18.29 4.28 -25.21
CA ALA A 54 17.14 4.43 -26.05
C ALA A 54 16.76 3.03 -26.56
N VAL A 55 15.49 2.68 -26.48
CA VAL A 55 14.98 1.42 -27.07
C VAL A 55 15.50 1.28 -28.51
N ASP A 56 15.58 2.40 -29.22
CA ASP A 56 16.07 2.52 -30.60
C ASP A 56 17.49 2.02 -30.76
N GLU A 57 18.39 2.21 -29.79
CA GLU A 57 19.77 1.70 -29.82
C GLU A 57 19.82 0.17 -29.69
N VAL A 58 18.95 -0.38 -28.81
CA VAL A 58 18.80 -1.83 -28.65
C VAL A 58 18.13 -2.45 -29.87
N GLU A 59 17.19 -1.74 -30.49
CA GLU A 59 16.49 -2.17 -31.71
C GLU A 59 17.39 -2.14 -32.94
N ALA A 60 18.27 -1.18 -33.03
CA ALA A 60 19.24 -1.06 -34.12
C ALA A 60 20.39 -2.07 -34.04
N SER A 61 20.61 -2.72 -32.90
CA SER A 61 21.68 -3.67 -32.71
C SER A 61 21.34 -5.04 -33.31
N ALA A 62 22.30 -5.57 -34.06
CA ALA A 62 22.27 -6.98 -34.45
C ALA A 62 22.64 -7.83 -33.24
N GLY A 63 21.83 -8.86 -32.89
CA GLY A 63 22.15 -9.72 -31.79
C GLY A 63 21.22 -10.93 -31.74
N ASP A 64 21.49 -11.89 -30.84
CA ASP A 64 20.63 -13.03 -30.58
C ASP A 64 19.27 -12.55 -30.07
N ALA A 65 18.19 -13.03 -30.68
CA ALA A 65 16.82 -12.63 -30.35
C ALA A 65 16.48 -12.89 -28.88
N GLY A 66 17.01 -13.97 -28.29
CA GLY A 66 16.82 -14.30 -26.88
C GLY A 66 17.52 -13.32 -25.95
N ALA A 67 18.75 -12.91 -26.29
CA ALA A 67 19.51 -11.91 -25.53
C ALA A 67 18.85 -10.53 -25.59
N LEU A 68 18.34 -10.13 -26.76
CA LEU A 68 17.60 -8.88 -26.93
C LEU A 68 16.25 -8.91 -26.16
N ALA A 69 15.54 -10.06 -26.11
CA ALA A 69 14.35 -10.20 -25.31
C ALA A 69 14.63 -10.05 -23.79
N LEU A 70 15.77 -10.57 -23.30
CA LEU A 70 16.21 -10.35 -21.92
C LEU A 70 16.50 -8.86 -21.65
N ALA A 71 17.17 -8.17 -22.59
CA ALA A 71 17.43 -6.74 -22.51
C ALA A 71 16.13 -5.93 -22.45
N CYS A 72 15.16 -6.23 -23.31
CA CYS A 72 13.85 -5.57 -23.31
C CYS A 72 13.08 -5.84 -22.01
N THR A 73 13.13 -7.06 -21.48
CA THR A 73 12.53 -7.41 -20.18
C THR A 73 13.15 -6.57 -19.06
N HIS A 74 14.46 -6.42 -19.05
CA HIS A 74 15.14 -5.61 -18.02
C HIS A 74 14.81 -4.12 -18.18
N GLY A 75 14.79 -3.60 -19.41
CA GLY A 75 14.36 -2.23 -19.70
C GLY A 75 12.92 -1.96 -19.22
N ALA A 76 12.00 -2.90 -19.42
CA ALA A 76 10.64 -2.81 -18.92
C ALA A 76 10.59 -2.74 -17.38
N ARG A 77 11.37 -3.55 -16.67
CA ARG A 77 11.50 -3.49 -15.19
C ARG A 77 11.94 -2.13 -14.70
N LEU A 78 12.95 -1.54 -15.34
CA LEU A 78 13.46 -0.22 -14.96
C LEU A 78 12.44 0.89 -15.26
N ALA A 79 11.75 0.80 -16.39
CA ALA A 79 10.70 1.74 -16.73
C ALA A 79 9.55 1.70 -15.73
N PHE A 80 9.18 0.50 -15.27
CA PHE A 80 8.19 0.33 -14.20
C PHE A 80 8.68 0.91 -12.87
N ALA A 81 9.92 0.63 -12.47
CA ALA A 81 10.53 1.19 -11.27
C ALA A 81 10.54 2.73 -11.27
N ARG A 82 10.74 3.34 -12.42
CA ARG A 82 10.68 4.80 -12.62
C ARG A 82 9.27 5.37 -12.70
N CYS A 83 8.25 4.52 -12.67
CA CYS A 83 6.85 4.90 -12.93
C CYS A 83 6.68 5.62 -14.28
N ALA A 84 7.37 5.18 -15.31
CA ALA A 84 7.43 5.79 -16.63
C ALA A 84 6.62 4.98 -17.67
N PRO A 85 5.29 5.20 -17.80
CA PRO A 85 4.42 4.38 -18.65
C PRO A 85 4.81 4.43 -20.13
N GLU A 86 5.24 5.57 -20.65
CA GLU A 86 5.67 5.68 -22.05
C GLU A 86 6.94 4.87 -22.35
N ALA A 87 7.92 4.92 -21.44
CA ALA A 87 9.12 4.11 -21.57
C ALA A 87 8.79 2.62 -21.43
N LEU A 88 7.91 2.26 -20.49
CA LEU A 88 7.45 0.88 -20.31
C LEU A 88 6.75 0.36 -21.56
N ARG A 89 5.89 1.17 -22.20
CA ARG A 89 5.23 0.82 -23.47
C ARG A 89 6.24 0.51 -24.55
N ARG A 90 7.23 1.37 -24.77
CA ARG A 90 8.29 1.18 -25.78
C ARG A 90 9.06 -0.13 -25.55
N TRP A 91 9.50 -0.39 -24.32
CA TRP A 91 10.20 -1.63 -23.98
C TRP A 91 9.31 -2.88 -24.15
N ARG A 92 8.04 -2.79 -23.80
CA ARG A 92 7.07 -3.85 -23.99
C ARG A 92 6.84 -4.14 -25.47
N ASP A 93 6.69 -3.11 -26.29
CA ASP A 93 6.50 -3.27 -27.74
C ASP A 93 7.73 -3.90 -28.41
N ALA A 94 8.94 -3.47 -28.01
CA ALA A 94 10.18 -4.08 -28.44
C ALA A 94 10.31 -5.56 -28.02
N LEU A 95 9.84 -5.90 -26.80
CA LEU A 95 9.78 -7.27 -26.32
C LEU A 95 8.77 -8.10 -27.13
N ALA A 96 7.58 -7.56 -27.39
CA ALA A 96 6.52 -8.23 -28.16
C ALA A 96 6.93 -8.53 -29.60
N ALA A 97 7.78 -7.70 -30.20
CA ALA A 97 8.32 -7.95 -31.53
C ALA A 97 9.32 -9.13 -31.60
N ARG A 98 9.84 -9.59 -30.46
CA ARG A 98 10.94 -10.58 -30.36
C ARG A 98 10.61 -11.83 -29.59
N ALA A 99 9.51 -11.84 -28.86
CA ALA A 99 9.15 -12.93 -27.95
C ALA A 99 7.72 -13.43 -28.24
N PRO A 100 7.42 -14.70 -27.88
CA PRO A 100 6.06 -15.21 -27.96
C PRO A 100 5.11 -14.40 -27.07
N ALA A 101 3.85 -14.26 -27.50
CA ALA A 101 2.83 -13.53 -26.76
C ALA A 101 2.55 -14.12 -25.34
N GLU A 102 2.85 -15.41 -25.17
CA GLU A 102 2.67 -16.15 -23.91
C GLU A 102 3.85 -15.93 -22.94
N LEU A 103 4.93 -15.23 -23.35
CA LEU A 103 6.08 -15.01 -22.47
C LEU A 103 5.64 -14.31 -21.16
N PRO A 104 5.89 -14.91 -19.97
CA PRO A 104 5.44 -14.35 -18.71
C PRO A 104 5.89 -12.90 -18.47
N ALA A 105 7.12 -12.56 -18.86
CA ALA A 105 7.65 -11.22 -18.73
C ALA A 105 6.90 -10.17 -19.59
N LEU A 106 6.45 -10.55 -20.80
CA LEU A 106 5.65 -9.67 -21.65
C LEU A 106 4.28 -9.41 -21.04
N ARG A 107 3.59 -10.46 -20.61
CA ARG A 107 2.28 -10.34 -19.95
C ARG A 107 2.35 -9.57 -18.64
N LEU A 108 3.45 -9.70 -17.90
CA LEU A 108 3.70 -8.90 -16.70
C LEU A 108 3.86 -7.41 -17.07
N ALA A 109 4.64 -7.11 -18.13
CA ALA A 109 4.82 -5.73 -18.60
C ALA A 109 3.50 -5.10 -19.06
N ASP A 110 2.61 -5.87 -19.71
CA ASP A 110 1.26 -5.42 -20.06
C ASP A 110 0.42 -5.05 -18.83
N ALA A 111 0.42 -5.90 -17.82
CA ALA A 111 -0.29 -5.65 -16.56
C ALA A 111 0.27 -4.41 -15.83
N GLN A 112 1.58 -4.28 -15.76
CA GLN A 112 2.27 -3.15 -15.15
C GLN A 112 2.01 -1.84 -15.89
N LEU A 113 2.00 -1.86 -17.23
CA LEU A 113 1.66 -0.70 -18.05
C LEU A 113 0.22 -0.25 -17.82
N THR A 114 -0.73 -1.20 -17.78
CA THR A 114 -2.14 -0.94 -17.46
C THR A 114 -2.28 -0.28 -16.09
N LEU A 115 -1.59 -0.81 -15.07
CA LEU A 115 -1.60 -0.26 -13.72
C LEU A 115 -1.06 1.18 -13.69
N LEU A 116 0.13 1.45 -14.25
CA LEU A 116 0.71 2.80 -14.27
C LEU A 116 -0.15 3.81 -15.02
N SER A 117 -0.93 3.35 -16.00
CA SER A 117 -1.87 4.16 -16.77
C SER A 117 -3.20 4.40 -16.03
N GLY A 118 -3.39 3.81 -14.87
CA GLY A 118 -4.63 3.91 -14.08
C GLY A 118 -5.77 3.03 -14.61
N GLY A 119 -5.45 1.99 -15.40
CA GLY A 119 -6.41 1.02 -15.91
C GLY A 119 -6.67 -0.14 -14.95
N ASP A 120 -7.76 -0.87 -15.18
CA ASP A 120 -8.08 -2.08 -14.43
C ASP A 120 -7.26 -3.28 -14.95
N VAL A 121 -6.57 -3.95 -14.02
CA VAL A 121 -5.72 -5.11 -14.30
C VAL A 121 -6.45 -6.38 -13.84
N ASP A 122 -6.50 -7.40 -14.71
CA ASP A 122 -7.04 -8.70 -14.32
C ASP A 122 -6.08 -9.48 -13.40
N GLY A 123 -6.51 -9.69 -12.14
CA GLY A 123 -5.75 -10.45 -11.15
C GLY A 123 -5.55 -11.93 -11.53
N ALA A 124 -6.51 -12.55 -12.24
CA ALA A 124 -6.39 -13.93 -12.70
C ALA A 124 -5.32 -14.05 -13.80
N ALA A 125 -5.17 -13.03 -14.65
CA ALA A 125 -4.09 -12.98 -15.64
C ALA A 125 -2.72 -12.98 -14.95
N LEU A 126 -2.54 -12.23 -13.87
CA LEU A 126 -1.29 -12.21 -13.08
C LEU A 126 -1.00 -13.54 -12.38
N GLU A 127 -2.02 -14.25 -11.91
CA GLU A 127 -1.84 -15.61 -11.36
C GLU A 127 -1.33 -16.59 -12.43
N SER A 128 -1.88 -16.50 -13.64
CA SER A 128 -1.41 -17.28 -14.79
C SER A 128 0.04 -16.96 -15.15
N VAL A 129 0.43 -15.67 -15.11
CA VAL A 129 1.82 -15.21 -15.31
C VAL A 129 2.75 -15.81 -14.26
N GLU A 130 2.37 -15.75 -12.99
CA GLU A 130 3.14 -16.29 -11.87
C GLU A 130 3.35 -17.80 -12.03
N GLY A 131 2.29 -18.55 -12.35
CA GLY A 131 2.35 -19.98 -12.60
C GLY A 131 3.23 -20.36 -13.80
N ALA A 132 3.17 -19.60 -14.90
CA ALA A 132 4.01 -19.81 -16.06
C ALA A 132 5.49 -19.53 -15.76
N ALA A 133 5.79 -18.39 -15.13
CA ALA A 133 7.14 -18.02 -14.72
C ALA A 133 7.77 -19.03 -13.75
N LEU A 134 6.96 -19.60 -12.85
CA LEU A 134 7.43 -20.66 -11.93
C LEU A 134 7.84 -21.92 -12.69
N ARG A 135 7.07 -22.35 -13.70
CA ARG A 135 7.41 -23.51 -14.53
C ARG A 135 8.68 -23.30 -15.37
N GLU A 136 8.93 -22.07 -15.77
CA GLU A 136 10.13 -21.68 -16.54
C GLU A 136 11.37 -21.44 -15.65
N GLY A 137 11.22 -21.46 -14.33
CA GLY A 137 12.30 -21.14 -13.39
C GLY A 137 12.67 -19.65 -13.37
N ALA A 138 11.79 -18.77 -13.87
CA ALA A 138 11.99 -17.32 -13.95
C ALA A 138 11.68 -16.63 -12.60
N ALA A 139 12.48 -16.92 -11.57
CA ALA A 139 12.24 -16.51 -10.18
C ALA A 139 11.99 -14.98 -10.03
N ALA A 140 12.71 -14.15 -10.76
CA ALA A 140 12.52 -12.69 -10.73
C ALA A 140 11.10 -12.31 -11.21
N THR A 141 10.64 -12.90 -12.31
CA THR A 141 9.29 -12.65 -12.83
C THR A 141 8.19 -13.14 -11.88
N VAL A 142 8.43 -14.27 -11.18
CA VAL A 142 7.50 -14.75 -10.12
C VAL A 142 7.35 -13.74 -8.99
N VAL A 143 8.47 -13.22 -8.49
CA VAL A 143 8.47 -12.20 -7.42
C VAL A 143 7.75 -10.92 -7.88
N GLU A 144 8.06 -10.46 -9.08
CA GLU A 144 7.48 -9.23 -9.64
C GLU A 144 5.98 -9.39 -9.94
N ALA A 145 5.55 -10.56 -10.44
CA ALA A 145 4.13 -10.86 -10.65
C ALA A 145 3.35 -10.91 -9.32
N ALA A 146 3.90 -11.55 -8.30
CA ALA A 146 3.30 -11.58 -6.95
C ALA A 146 3.20 -10.17 -6.34
N ALA A 147 4.24 -9.33 -6.49
CA ALA A 147 4.22 -7.96 -6.03
C ALA A 147 3.20 -7.11 -6.81
N THR A 148 3.15 -7.23 -8.14
CA THR A 148 2.16 -6.53 -8.97
C THR A 148 0.74 -6.98 -8.64
N ARG A 149 0.52 -8.27 -8.40
CA ARG A 149 -0.78 -8.78 -7.94
C ARG A 149 -1.21 -8.16 -6.62
N ALA A 150 -0.28 -8.01 -5.67
CA ALA A 150 -0.57 -7.32 -4.41
C ALA A 150 -1.02 -5.86 -4.63
N LEU A 151 -0.43 -5.14 -5.59
CA LEU A 151 -0.87 -3.79 -5.95
C LEU A 151 -2.28 -3.78 -6.52
N VAL A 152 -2.60 -4.72 -7.41
CA VAL A 152 -3.94 -4.87 -8.00
C VAL A 152 -4.99 -5.19 -6.95
N GLU A 153 -4.72 -6.13 -6.04
CA GLU A 153 -5.65 -6.45 -4.95
C GLU A 153 -5.86 -5.26 -4.00
N LEU A 154 -4.84 -4.41 -3.80
CA LEU A 154 -5.01 -3.16 -3.05
C LEU A 154 -6.01 -2.20 -3.72
N GLU A 155 -5.93 -2.02 -5.04
CA GLU A 155 -6.87 -1.16 -5.78
C GLU A 155 -8.31 -1.69 -5.69
N ARG A 156 -8.49 -3.01 -5.56
CA ARG A 156 -9.78 -3.65 -5.34
C ARG A 156 -10.27 -3.61 -3.89
N GLY A 157 -9.42 -3.17 -2.97
CA GLY A 157 -9.73 -3.14 -1.54
C GLY A 157 -9.51 -4.47 -0.80
N GLU A 158 -8.97 -5.48 -1.49
CA GLU A 158 -8.71 -6.83 -0.96
C GLU A 158 -7.40 -6.86 -0.14
N LEU A 159 -7.42 -6.16 0.99
CA LEU A 159 -6.23 -5.88 1.80
C LEU A 159 -5.51 -7.14 2.30
N ASP A 160 -6.25 -8.18 2.68
CA ASP A 160 -5.67 -9.42 3.23
C ASP A 160 -4.98 -10.24 2.14
N ALA A 161 -5.58 -10.32 0.94
CA ALA A 161 -4.97 -10.94 -0.23
C ALA A 161 -3.70 -10.18 -0.65
N ALA A 162 -3.78 -8.85 -0.75
CA ALA A 162 -2.63 -7.98 -1.06
C ALA A 162 -1.48 -8.20 -0.09
N ARG A 163 -1.76 -8.28 1.22
CA ARG A 163 -0.76 -8.55 2.26
C ARG A 163 -0.11 -9.92 2.10
N GLY A 164 -0.88 -10.94 1.80
CA GLY A 164 -0.39 -12.29 1.53
C GLY A 164 0.60 -12.31 0.36
N HIS A 165 0.23 -11.71 -0.77
CA HIS A 165 1.07 -11.64 -1.97
C HIS A 165 2.34 -10.80 -1.75
N ALA A 166 2.24 -9.62 -1.12
CA ALA A 166 3.39 -8.78 -0.84
C ALA A 166 4.43 -9.48 0.06
N ARG A 167 3.97 -10.16 1.13
CA ARG A 167 4.85 -10.94 2.01
C ARG A 167 5.50 -12.12 1.30
N ARG A 168 4.75 -12.79 0.42
CA ARG A 168 5.29 -13.87 -0.39
C ARG A 168 6.40 -13.34 -1.31
N ALA A 169 6.16 -12.24 -2.01
CA ALA A 169 7.16 -11.60 -2.86
C ALA A 169 8.44 -11.23 -2.09
N VAL A 170 8.33 -10.61 -0.91
CA VAL A 170 9.49 -10.28 -0.05
C VAL A 170 10.24 -11.53 0.38
N ARG A 171 9.56 -12.59 0.81
CA ARG A 171 10.21 -13.84 1.21
C ARG A 171 10.95 -14.49 0.05
N MET A 172 10.29 -14.63 -1.10
CA MET A 172 10.87 -15.23 -2.30
C MET A 172 12.09 -14.47 -2.79
N SER A 173 12.01 -13.14 -2.87
CA SER A 173 13.16 -12.33 -3.31
C SER A 173 14.39 -12.50 -2.42
N ARG A 174 14.20 -12.71 -1.10
CA ARG A 174 15.28 -12.99 -0.16
C ARG A 174 15.85 -14.41 -0.32
N THR A 175 14.96 -15.41 -0.43
CA THR A 175 15.36 -16.80 -0.58
C THR A 175 16.18 -17.03 -1.86
N GLU A 176 15.77 -16.35 -2.94
CA GLU A 176 16.44 -16.43 -4.24
C GLU A 176 17.58 -15.40 -4.42
N GLU A 177 17.86 -14.62 -3.37
CA GLU A 177 18.90 -13.57 -3.37
C GLU A 177 18.71 -12.53 -4.50
N LEU A 178 17.45 -12.20 -4.84
CA LEU A 178 17.10 -11.29 -5.94
C LEU A 178 17.02 -9.85 -5.44
N VAL A 179 18.11 -9.12 -5.51
CA VAL A 179 18.20 -7.74 -4.98
C VAL A 179 17.28 -6.78 -5.72
N HIS A 180 17.23 -6.83 -7.06
CA HIS A 180 16.40 -5.91 -7.84
C HIS A 180 14.89 -6.14 -7.65
N PRO A 181 14.34 -7.37 -7.78
CA PRO A 181 12.94 -7.64 -7.49
C PRO A 181 12.55 -7.38 -6.03
N GLN A 182 13.51 -7.47 -5.09
CA GLN A 182 13.31 -7.14 -3.67
C GLN A 182 12.84 -5.70 -3.46
N TYR A 183 13.29 -4.76 -4.31
CA TYR A 183 12.86 -3.36 -4.17
C TYR A 183 11.37 -3.21 -4.49
N LEU A 184 10.88 -3.83 -5.56
CA LEU A 184 9.45 -3.84 -5.88
C LEU A 184 8.65 -4.49 -4.75
N ALA A 185 9.07 -5.67 -4.29
CA ALA A 185 8.40 -6.36 -3.20
C ALA A 185 8.34 -5.52 -1.92
N GLY A 186 9.43 -4.81 -1.60
CA GLY A 186 9.53 -3.95 -0.42
C GLY A 186 8.66 -2.69 -0.53
N VAL A 187 8.64 -1.99 -1.67
CA VAL A 187 7.76 -0.83 -1.91
C VAL A 187 6.30 -1.28 -1.83
N THR A 188 5.96 -2.39 -2.46
CA THR A 188 4.61 -2.97 -2.41
C THR A 188 4.19 -3.30 -0.97
N LEU A 189 5.07 -3.91 -0.18
CA LEU A 189 4.79 -4.18 1.23
C LEU A 189 4.58 -2.89 2.03
N ALA A 190 5.38 -1.86 1.79
CA ALA A 190 5.21 -0.56 2.43
C ALA A 190 3.84 0.06 2.08
N ARG A 191 3.44 0.00 0.80
CA ARG A 191 2.14 0.46 0.33
C ARG A 191 0.99 -0.31 1.00
N VAL A 192 1.07 -1.65 1.07
CA VAL A 192 0.10 -2.49 1.78
C VAL A 192 -0.02 -2.08 3.26
N ARG A 193 1.10 -1.81 3.93
CA ARG A 193 1.10 -1.35 5.33
C ARG A 193 0.42 0.01 5.49
N ARG A 194 0.66 0.93 4.57
CA ARG A 194 0.00 2.24 4.56
C ARG A 194 -1.51 2.10 4.39
N TYR A 195 -1.94 1.29 3.42
CA TYR A 195 -3.36 1.01 3.18
C TYR A 195 -4.04 0.30 4.37
N ALA A 196 -3.29 -0.50 5.12
CA ALA A 196 -3.76 -1.12 6.36
C ALA A 196 -3.90 -0.13 7.54
N GLY A 197 -3.62 1.17 7.33
CA GLY A 197 -3.64 2.16 8.41
C GLY A 197 -2.40 2.14 9.30
N GLN A 198 -1.28 1.62 8.77
CA GLN A 198 -0.01 1.46 9.50
C GLN A 198 1.13 2.28 8.85
N PRO A 199 0.95 3.62 8.66
CA PRO A 199 1.91 4.44 7.94
C PRO A 199 3.29 4.46 8.59
N HIS A 200 3.38 4.36 9.91
CA HIS A 200 4.64 4.30 10.65
C HIS A 200 5.44 3.01 10.38
N VAL A 201 4.79 1.88 10.08
CA VAL A 201 5.45 0.65 9.62
C VAL A 201 5.91 0.82 8.19
N ALA A 202 5.07 1.40 7.32
CA ALA A 202 5.43 1.73 5.94
C ALA A 202 6.68 2.63 5.89
N LEU A 203 6.73 3.71 6.67
CA LEU A 203 7.89 4.61 6.75
C LEU A 203 9.18 3.87 7.13
N ARG A 204 9.13 2.91 8.05
CA ARG A 204 10.33 2.12 8.40
C ARG A 204 10.83 1.28 7.23
N ILE A 205 9.92 0.63 6.51
CA ILE A 205 10.27 -0.15 5.31
C ILE A 205 10.88 0.78 4.25
N LEU A 206 10.25 1.94 4.00
CA LEU A 206 10.73 2.91 3.02
C LEU A 206 12.12 3.47 3.36
N VAL A 207 12.37 3.82 4.63
CA VAL A 207 13.69 4.28 5.09
C VAL A 207 14.76 3.19 4.93
N ALA A 208 14.41 1.92 5.16
CA ALA A 208 15.34 0.81 4.93
C ALA A 208 15.62 0.62 3.43
N LEU A 209 14.60 0.72 2.57
CA LEU A 209 14.75 0.65 1.12
C LEU A 209 15.58 1.81 0.55
N GLU A 210 15.36 3.05 1.00
CA GLU A 210 16.11 4.23 0.53
C GLU A 210 17.63 4.11 0.71
N ARG A 211 18.08 3.25 1.64
CA ARG A 211 19.52 3.03 1.90
C ARG A 211 20.17 2.09 0.88
N VAL A 212 19.38 1.24 0.23
CA VAL A 212 19.88 0.16 -0.62
C VAL A 212 19.34 0.22 -2.04
N ALA A 213 18.17 0.83 -2.26
CA ALA A 213 17.52 0.88 -3.56
C ALA A 213 18.30 1.80 -4.53
N SER A 214 18.33 1.39 -5.79
CA SER A 214 18.87 2.19 -6.86
C SER A 214 17.98 3.42 -7.14
N ARG A 215 18.55 4.41 -7.82
CA ARG A 215 17.87 5.70 -8.07
C ARG A 215 16.58 5.59 -8.89
N GLU A 216 16.40 4.50 -9.64
CA GLU A 216 15.20 4.23 -10.43
C GLU A 216 13.94 4.20 -9.57
N TRP A 217 14.09 3.79 -8.32
CA TRP A 217 13.00 3.71 -7.33
C TRP A 217 12.68 5.03 -6.64
N ARG A 218 13.51 6.08 -6.84
CA ARG A 218 13.41 7.34 -6.09
C ARG A 218 12.03 7.99 -6.20
N ALA A 219 11.46 8.04 -7.40
CA ALA A 219 10.15 8.66 -7.62
C ALA A 219 9.05 7.94 -6.83
N TRP A 220 9.04 6.61 -6.88
CA TRP A 220 8.06 5.81 -6.15
C TRP A 220 8.25 5.88 -4.64
N LEU A 221 9.49 5.72 -4.16
CA LEU A 221 9.82 5.82 -2.73
C LEU A 221 9.44 7.20 -2.17
N SER A 222 9.73 8.27 -2.90
CA SER A 222 9.34 9.63 -2.50
C SER A 222 7.83 9.80 -2.40
N HIS A 223 7.07 9.26 -3.36
CA HIS A 223 5.62 9.27 -3.36
C HIS A 223 5.04 8.52 -2.16
N GLU A 224 5.46 7.27 -1.94
CA GLU A 224 5.01 6.47 -0.80
C GLU A 224 5.37 7.12 0.54
N ARG A 225 6.57 7.71 0.63
CA ARG A 225 7.00 8.40 1.84
C ARG A 225 6.17 9.65 2.12
N ALA A 226 5.81 10.42 1.09
CA ALA A 226 4.95 11.58 1.25
C ALA A 226 3.57 11.17 1.79
N LEU A 227 2.96 10.11 1.25
CA LEU A 227 1.65 9.61 1.68
C LEU A 227 1.68 8.87 3.03
N ALA A 228 2.84 8.38 3.49
CA ALA A 228 2.98 7.74 4.78
C ALA A 228 3.51 8.69 5.87
N GLY A 229 3.98 9.90 5.51
CA GLY A 229 4.57 10.87 6.42
C GLY A 229 3.57 11.91 6.96
N ASP A 230 4.03 12.76 7.86
CA ASP A 230 3.21 13.78 8.53
C ASP A 230 2.59 14.80 7.55
N ARG A 231 3.18 14.97 6.36
CA ARG A 231 2.66 15.88 5.32
C ARG A 231 1.42 15.34 4.61
N ALA A 232 1.09 14.06 4.74
CA ALA A 232 -0.11 13.48 4.16
C ALA A 232 -1.43 14.07 4.71
N ALA A 233 -1.37 14.79 5.83
CA ALA A 233 -2.50 15.53 6.38
C ALA A 233 -2.55 17.00 5.91
N GLN A 234 -1.71 17.41 4.94
CA GLN A 234 -1.62 18.78 4.45
C GLN A 234 -2.09 18.83 2.98
N PRO A 235 -3.28 19.40 2.67
CA PRO A 235 -3.82 19.42 1.31
C PRO A 235 -2.87 20.00 0.26
N ALA A 236 -2.22 21.13 0.56
CA ALA A 236 -1.27 21.74 -0.36
C ALA A 236 -0.05 20.86 -0.70
N ALA A 237 0.42 20.04 0.27
CA ALA A 237 1.49 19.09 0.01
C ALA A 237 1.02 17.91 -0.87
N LEU A 238 -0.23 17.51 -0.73
CA LEU A 238 -0.84 16.46 -1.56
C LEU A 238 -1.10 16.95 -2.99
N ASP A 239 -1.48 18.22 -3.16
CA ASP A 239 -1.61 18.85 -4.49
C ASP A 239 -0.26 18.89 -5.22
N ALA A 240 0.78 19.37 -4.54
CA ALA A 240 2.12 19.37 -5.11
C ALA A 240 2.62 17.95 -5.44
N LEU A 241 2.24 16.95 -4.64
CA LEU A 241 2.55 15.54 -4.90
C LEU A 241 1.81 15.03 -6.14
N ALA A 242 0.54 15.41 -6.34
CA ALA A 242 -0.24 15.03 -7.52
C ALA A 242 0.34 15.66 -8.79
N GLU A 243 0.75 16.93 -8.73
CA GLU A 243 1.40 17.63 -9.85
C GLU A 243 2.76 17.01 -10.23
N ALA A 244 3.55 16.63 -9.23
CA ALA A 244 4.88 16.02 -9.42
C ALA A 244 4.83 14.51 -9.73
N ALA A 245 3.66 13.88 -9.69
CA ALA A 245 3.53 12.44 -9.86
C ALA A 245 3.94 11.99 -11.28
N PRO A 246 4.82 10.99 -11.39
CA PRO A 246 5.39 10.59 -12.68
C PRO A 246 4.43 9.82 -13.58
N CYS A 247 3.33 9.30 -13.05
CA CYS A 247 2.36 8.54 -13.82
C CYS A 247 0.91 8.82 -13.38
N PRO A 248 -0.09 8.53 -14.23
CA PRO A 248 -1.51 8.75 -13.93
C PRO A 248 -1.99 8.05 -12.66
N TRP A 249 -1.54 6.82 -12.41
CA TRP A 249 -1.92 6.04 -11.23
C TRP A 249 -1.54 6.73 -9.92
N LEU A 250 -0.28 7.12 -9.74
CA LEU A 250 0.17 7.84 -8.54
C LEU A 250 -0.45 9.24 -8.42
N ARG A 251 -0.69 9.90 -9.56
CA ARG A 251 -1.39 11.19 -9.58
C ARG A 251 -2.81 11.08 -9.05
N SER A 252 -3.57 10.07 -9.50
CA SER A 252 -4.93 9.82 -9.05
C SER A 252 -4.99 9.55 -7.56
N GLU A 253 -4.03 8.79 -7.02
CA GLU A 253 -3.95 8.52 -5.59
C GLU A 253 -3.68 9.78 -4.76
N ALA A 254 -2.73 10.61 -5.17
CA ALA A 254 -2.43 11.86 -4.47
C ALA A 254 -3.61 12.85 -4.56
N ALA A 255 -4.31 12.91 -5.70
CA ALA A 255 -5.52 13.70 -5.87
C ALA A 255 -6.66 13.22 -4.96
N LEU A 256 -6.85 11.89 -4.85
CA LEU A 256 -7.80 11.30 -3.91
C LEU A 256 -7.44 11.66 -2.46
N ALA A 257 -6.15 11.56 -2.11
CA ALA A 257 -5.68 11.92 -0.77
C ALA A 257 -6.00 13.39 -0.44
N ALA A 258 -5.80 14.33 -1.38
CA ALA A 258 -6.15 15.73 -1.20
C ALA A 258 -7.66 15.94 -1.04
N ALA A 259 -8.48 15.24 -1.85
CA ALA A 259 -9.93 15.33 -1.82
C ALA A 259 -10.57 14.83 -0.51
N LEU A 260 -9.87 13.99 0.28
CA LEU A 260 -10.35 13.58 1.60
C LEU A 260 -10.46 14.74 2.59
N PHE A 261 -9.67 15.81 2.39
CA PHE A 261 -9.65 17.00 3.24
C PHE A 261 -10.52 18.15 2.71
N ASP A 262 -11.09 18.00 1.52
CA ASP A 262 -11.93 19.01 0.88
C ASP A 262 -13.27 18.40 0.45
N PRO A 263 -14.37 18.72 1.15
CA PRO A 263 -15.70 18.15 0.86
C PRO A 263 -16.23 18.43 -0.53
N GLU A 264 -15.82 19.54 -1.14
CA GLU A 264 -16.32 20.00 -2.45
C GLU A 264 -15.43 19.48 -3.62
N ARG A 265 -14.27 18.88 -3.30
CA ARG A 265 -13.32 18.45 -4.32
C ARG A 265 -13.68 17.08 -4.87
N GLU A 266 -13.69 16.96 -6.19
CA GLU A 266 -13.87 15.71 -6.90
C GLU A 266 -12.54 14.99 -7.12
N ALA A 267 -12.53 13.67 -6.94
CA ALA A 267 -11.40 12.80 -7.29
C ALA A 267 -11.91 11.38 -7.49
N PRO A 268 -11.21 10.53 -8.30
CA PRO A 268 -11.58 9.13 -8.46
C PRO A 268 -11.68 8.42 -7.11
N GLY A 269 -12.77 7.70 -6.86
CA GLY A 269 -13.02 6.94 -5.63
C GLY A 269 -13.48 7.75 -4.42
N ILE A 270 -13.47 9.09 -4.46
CA ILE A 270 -13.87 9.93 -3.32
C ILE A 270 -15.35 9.72 -2.95
N GLU A 271 -16.22 9.55 -3.95
CA GLU A 271 -17.65 9.34 -3.73
C GLU A 271 -17.93 8.06 -2.93
N ALA A 272 -17.19 6.99 -3.20
CA ALA A 272 -17.33 5.75 -2.45
C ALA A 272 -17.00 5.95 -0.97
N TRP A 273 -15.98 6.73 -0.65
CA TRP A 273 -15.60 7.03 0.71
C TRP A 273 -16.59 7.97 1.40
N ARG A 274 -17.01 9.04 0.73
CA ARG A 274 -18.01 9.99 1.25
C ARG A 274 -19.33 9.31 1.57
N ALA A 275 -19.77 8.39 0.70
CA ALA A 275 -20.97 7.57 0.91
C ALA A 275 -20.83 6.49 2.00
N GLY A 276 -19.76 6.48 2.78
CA GLY A 276 -19.59 5.54 3.89
C GLY A 276 -19.02 4.19 3.50
N ARG A 277 -18.71 3.94 2.22
CA ARG A 277 -18.00 2.74 1.78
C ARG A 277 -16.53 2.91 2.15
N VAL A 278 -16.04 2.06 3.06
CA VAL A 278 -14.65 2.12 3.53
C VAL A 278 -13.77 1.41 2.50
N THR A 279 -12.97 2.18 1.76
CA THR A 279 -11.91 1.66 0.91
C THR A 279 -10.59 1.59 1.70
N ALA A 280 -9.61 0.83 1.24
CA ALA A 280 -8.33 0.70 1.92
C ALA A 280 -7.52 2.02 1.94
N VAL A 281 -7.53 2.78 0.84
CA VAL A 281 -6.78 4.04 0.69
C VAL A 281 -7.11 5.07 1.77
N PRO A 282 -8.39 5.47 1.96
CA PRO A 282 -8.74 6.44 2.98
C PRO A 282 -8.40 5.98 4.40
N ARG A 283 -8.47 4.68 4.68
CA ARG A 283 -8.13 4.14 6.01
C ARG A 283 -6.70 4.49 6.43
N GLY A 284 -5.74 4.37 5.53
CA GLY A 284 -4.34 4.73 5.80
C GLY A 284 -4.17 6.21 6.12
N LEU A 285 -4.82 7.09 5.38
CA LEU A 285 -4.77 8.54 5.59
C LEU A 285 -5.48 8.97 6.88
N VAL A 286 -6.63 8.37 7.18
CA VAL A 286 -7.35 8.62 8.44
C VAL A 286 -6.53 8.18 9.65
N ALA A 287 -5.84 7.03 9.58
CA ALA A 287 -4.97 6.56 10.65
C ALA A 287 -3.80 7.53 10.92
N LEU A 288 -3.25 8.16 9.88
CA LEU A 288 -2.23 9.19 10.04
C LEU A 288 -2.81 10.47 10.67
N ALA A 289 -3.95 10.94 10.18
CA ALA A 289 -4.64 12.13 10.69
C ALA A 289 -5.08 11.95 12.16
N ALA A 290 -5.36 10.73 12.62
CA ALA A 290 -5.74 10.43 14.01
C ALA A 290 -4.74 10.91 15.08
N GLY A 291 -3.49 11.20 14.69
CA GLY A 291 -2.50 11.77 15.59
C GLY A 291 -2.52 13.30 15.65
N THR A 292 -3.22 13.95 14.74
CA THR A 292 -3.22 15.42 14.59
C THR A 292 -4.61 16.05 14.76
N LEU A 293 -5.68 15.28 14.56
CA LEU A 293 -7.06 15.72 14.65
C LEU A 293 -7.77 15.06 15.83
N GLU A 294 -8.58 15.83 16.55
CA GLU A 294 -9.40 15.32 17.66
C GLU A 294 -10.40 14.27 17.21
N HIS A 295 -11.07 14.53 16.07
CA HIS A 295 -12.00 13.62 15.41
C HIS A 295 -11.54 13.40 13.96
N PRO A 296 -10.68 12.40 13.69
CA PRO A 296 -10.06 12.24 12.38
C PRO A 296 -11.04 11.85 11.27
N CYS A 297 -12.23 11.38 11.61
CA CYS A 297 -13.28 11.09 10.64
C CYS A 297 -14.62 11.53 11.23
N LEU A 298 -15.26 12.45 10.55
CA LEU A 298 -16.59 12.97 10.89
C LEU A 298 -17.58 12.63 9.79
N VAL A 299 -18.84 12.49 10.13
CA VAL A 299 -19.96 12.50 9.20
C VAL A 299 -20.65 13.85 9.36
N ARG A 300 -20.62 14.68 8.32
CA ARG A 300 -21.35 15.94 8.21
C ARG A 300 -22.78 15.63 7.79
N VAL A 301 -23.73 16.10 8.55
CA VAL A 301 -25.16 15.98 8.30
C VAL A 301 -25.71 17.36 8.06
N ASP A 302 -26.42 17.55 6.95
CA ASP A 302 -27.06 18.80 6.56
C ASP A 302 -28.48 18.46 6.06
N PRO A 303 -29.55 19.13 6.55
CA PRO A 303 -30.89 18.89 6.05
C PRO A 303 -31.09 19.10 4.55
N ALA A 304 -30.28 19.97 3.94
CA ALA A 304 -30.35 20.34 2.53
C ALA A 304 -29.50 19.46 1.61
N ARG A 305 -28.62 18.62 2.14
CA ARG A 305 -27.63 17.83 1.38
C ARG A 305 -27.52 16.41 1.90
N PRO A 306 -27.12 15.44 1.07
CA PRO A 306 -26.74 14.11 1.57
C PRO A 306 -25.63 14.21 2.61
N ALA A 307 -25.70 13.38 3.63
CA ALA A 307 -24.63 13.30 4.62
C ALA A 307 -23.37 12.71 3.99
N VAL A 308 -22.21 13.26 4.36
CA VAL A 308 -20.92 12.87 3.79
C VAL A 308 -19.85 12.74 4.87
N ARG A 309 -18.90 11.82 4.65
CA ARG A 309 -17.68 11.74 5.44
C ARG A 309 -16.72 12.86 5.10
N VAL A 310 -16.08 13.41 6.14
CA VAL A 310 -15.07 14.47 6.04
C VAL A 310 -13.97 14.23 7.07
N LEU A 311 -12.74 14.68 6.77
CA LEU A 311 -11.64 14.69 7.75
C LEU A 311 -11.52 16.02 8.48
N VAL A 312 -12.03 17.08 7.89
CA VAL A 312 -12.07 18.42 8.49
C VAL A 312 -13.53 18.84 8.54
N ALA A 313 -14.01 19.19 9.72
CA ALA A 313 -15.33 19.79 9.87
C ALA A 313 -15.27 21.28 9.55
N ASP A 314 -16.26 21.74 8.79
CA ASP A 314 -16.63 23.14 8.75
C ASP A 314 -17.21 23.56 10.13
N ASP A 315 -17.76 24.75 10.25
CA ASP A 315 -18.33 25.31 11.50
C ASP A 315 -19.53 24.54 12.08
N ALA A 316 -19.83 23.33 11.59
CA ALA A 316 -20.92 22.52 12.08
C ALA A 316 -20.64 22.00 13.52
N PRO A 317 -21.57 22.15 14.46
CA PRO A 317 -21.36 21.71 15.85
C PRO A 317 -21.17 20.20 15.90
N ALA A 318 -20.08 19.75 16.54
CA ALA A 318 -19.83 18.35 16.73
C ALA A 318 -20.71 17.75 17.84
N LEU A 319 -21.46 16.71 17.51
CA LEU A 319 -22.24 15.90 18.45
C LEU A 319 -21.43 14.65 18.82
N ALA A 320 -20.86 14.67 20.01
CA ALA A 320 -20.08 13.53 20.50
C ALA A 320 -20.27 13.35 22.01
N THR A 321 -20.25 12.11 22.47
CA THR A 321 -20.06 11.79 23.88
C THR A 321 -18.59 11.94 24.27
N SER A 322 -18.29 11.95 25.57
CA SER A 322 -16.89 12.02 26.05
C SER A 322 -16.00 10.88 25.55
N ARG A 323 -16.60 9.77 25.14
CA ARG A 323 -15.94 8.60 24.54
C ARG A 323 -16.77 8.09 23.38
N PRO A 324 -16.55 8.60 22.16
CA PRO A 324 -17.27 8.14 20.99
C PRO A 324 -17.28 6.63 20.82
N GLY A 325 -18.47 6.07 20.63
CA GLY A 325 -18.68 4.62 20.58
C GLY A 325 -19.93 4.22 19.78
N ARG A 326 -20.76 3.35 20.33
CA ARG A 326 -21.92 2.82 19.62
C ARG A 326 -22.98 3.85 19.28
N ILE A 327 -23.13 4.92 20.09
CA ILE A 327 -24.10 5.99 19.83
C ILE A 327 -23.70 6.71 18.55
N GLU A 328 -22.46 7.16 18.46
CA GLU A 328 -21.93 7.87 17.30
C GLU A 328 -21.83 6.94 16.08
N THR A 329 -21.50 5.67 16.27
CA THR A 329 -21.55 4.67 15.19
C THR A 329 -22.97 4.55 14.64
N THR A 330 -24.00 4.49 15.51
CA THR A 330 -25.41 4.43 15.07
C THR A 330 -25.80 5.66 14.29
N LEU A 331 -25.43 6.86 14.78
CA LEU A 331 -25.69 8.12 14.08
C LEU A 331 -25.01 8.16 12.72
N SER A 332 -23.73 7.78 12.65
CA SER A 332 -22.97 7.74 11.39
C SER A 332 -23.54 6.74 10.39
N VAL A 333 -24.02 5.58 10.88
CA VAL A 333 -24.70 4.56 10.03
C VAL A 333 -26.00 5.13 9.46
N LEU A 334 -26.87 5.68 10.31
CA LEU A 334 -28.16 6.21 9.89
C LEU A 334 -28.01 7.43 8.98
N ALA A 335 -27.06 8.32 9.26
CA ALA A 335 -26.82 9.51 8.44
C ALA A 335 -26.33 9.16 7.03
N LEU A 336 -25.43 8.17 6.90
CA LEU A 336 -24.84 7.75 5.62
C LEU A 336 -25.73 6.75 4.85
N ALA A 337 -26.81 6.29 5.45
CA ALA A 337 -27.72 5.37 4.78
C ALA A 337 -28.51 6.09 3.66
N PRO A 338 -28.47 5.57 2.42
CA PRO A 338 -29.18 6.19 1.30
C PRO A 338 -30.70 6.00 1.36
N ALA A 339 -31.17 5.10 2.25
CA ALA A 339 -32.57 4.78 2.49
C ALA A 339 -32.76 4.31 3.94
N PRO A 340 -33.99 4.27 4.48
CA PRO A 340 -34.27 3.69 5.79
C PRO A 340 -33.68 2.29 5.93
N LEU A 341 -33.06 1.98 7.06
CA LEU A 341 -32.45 0.69 7.35
C LEU A 341 -33.42 -0.21 8.14
N SER A 342 -33.46 -1.49 7.80
CA SER A 342 -34.12 -2.45 8.68
C SER A 342 -33.40 -2.52 10.03
N VAL A 343 -34.12 -2.91 11.06
CA VAL A 343 -33.59 -3.07 12.42
C VAL A 343 -32.41 -4.05 12.44
N GLU A 344 -32.50 -5.11 11.65
CA GLU A 344 -31.47 -6.13 11.50
C GLU A 344 -30.22 -5.55 10.84
N ALA A 345 -30.39 -4.79 9.75
CA ALA A 345 -29.28 -4.17 9.03
C ALA A 345 -28.57 -3.10 9.90
N LEU A 346 -29.34 -2.27 10.61
CA LEU A 346 -28.79 -1.30 11.55
C LEU A 346 -27.98 -1.99 12.65
N PHE A 347 -28.55 -3.03 13.28
CA PHE A 347 -27.89 -3.76 14.34
C PHE A 347 -26.58 -4.40 13.86
N ALA A 348 -26.61 -5.10 12.71
CA ALA A 348 -25.43 -5.75 12.14
C ALA A 348 -24.31 -4.73 11.84
N GLN A 349 -24.65 -3.56 11.30
CA GLN A 349 -23.67 -2.51 11.02
C GLN A 349 -23.06 -1.86 12.28
N VAL A 350 -23.81 -1.81 13.39
CA VAL A 350 -23.36 -1.20 14.66
C VAL A 350 -22.61 -2.18 15.55
N TYR A 351 -23.04 -3.44 15.58
CA TYR A 351 -22.50 -4.45 16.49
C TYR A 351 -21.53 -5.42 15.82
N GLY A 352 -21.59 -5.58 14.48
CA GLY A 352 -20.72 -6.48 13.72
C GLY A 352 -21.15 -7.95 13.72
N PHE A 353 -22.38 -8.27 14.18
CA PHE A 353 -22.95 -9.62 14.18
C PHE A 353 -24.47 -9.58 13.95
N GLU A 354 -25.09 -10.72 13.67
CA GLU A 354 -26.50 -10.84 13.32
C GLU A 354 -27.45 -10.47 14.47
N PHE A 355 -28.58 -9.87 14.11
CA PHE A 355 -29.64 -9.50 15.04
C PHE A 355 -30.52 -10.69 15.42
N GLU A 356 -30.59 -10.98 16.70
CA GLU A 356 -31.55 -11.95 17.26
C GLU A 356 -32.59 -11.22 18.12
N PRO A 357 -33.85 -11.12 17.66
CA PRO A 357 -34.87 -10.29 18.34
C PRO A 357 -35.06 -10.58 19.80
N ARG A 358 -34.99 -11.86 20.22
CA ARG A 358 -35.22 -12.29 21.59
C ARG A 358 -34.15 -11.77 22.57
N ILE A 359 -32.91 -11.60 22.05
CA ILE A 359 -31.75 -11.24 22.89
C ILE A 359 -31.41 -9.76 22.71
N HIS A 360 -31.49 -9.24 21.50
CA HIS A 360 -30.88 -7.95 21.14
C HIS A 360 -31.85 -6.77 21.12
N ARG A 361 -33.18 -7.02 21.09
CA ARG A 361 -34.19 -5.97 20.99
C ARG A 361 -34.04 -4.92 22.08
N GLY A 362 -33.92 -5.35 23.36
CA GLY A 362 -33.79 -4.42 24.49
C GLY A 362 -32.52 -3.54 24.38
N SER A 363 -31.40 -4.13 23.99
CA SER A 363 -30.15 -3.39 23.81
C SER A 363 -30.23 -2.34 22.68
N LEU A 364 -30.93 -2.66 21.60
CA LEU A 364 -31.13 -1.72 20.49
C LEU A 364 -32.08 -0.58 20.88
N GLU A 365 -33.16 -0.86 21.60
CA GLU A 365 -34.10 0.18 22.10
C GLU A 365 -33.37 1.18 23.01
N VAL A 366 -32.56 0.69 23.94
CA VAL A 366 -31.74 1.55 24.81
C VAL A 366 -30.75 2.38 23.98
N LEU A 367 -30.16 1.79 22.96
CA LEU A 367 -29.20 2.51 22.06
C LEU A 367 -29.92 3.61 21.28
N ILE A 368 -31.05 3.34 20.66
CA ILE A 368 -31.87 4.33 19.95
C ILE A 368 -32.33 5.45 20.87
N HIS A 369 -32.70 5.11 22.10
CA HIS A 369 -33.09 6.11 23.11
C HIS A 369 -31.94 7.08 23.39
N ARG A 370 -30.72 6.56 23.64
CA ARG A 370 -29.50 7.39 23.84
C ARG A 370 -29.12 8.20 22.63
N VAL A 371 -29.31 7.68 21.42
CA VAL A 371 -29.14 8.44 20.20
C VAL A 371 -30.05 9.64 20.11
N ARG A 372 -31.34 9.46 20.48
CA ARG A 372 -32.31 10.55 20.53
C ARG A 372 -31.97 11.59 21.60
N GLU A 373 -31.48 11.16 22.76
CA GLU A 373 -31.01 12.09 23.80
C GLU A 373 -29.82 12.94 23.30
N LEU A 374 -28.84 12.34 22.60
CA LEU A 374 -27.70 13.07 22.05
C LEU A 374 -28.11 14.06 20.95
N LEU A 375 -29.08 13.69 20.11
CA LEU A 375 -29.58 14.53 19.03
C LEU A 375 -30.38 15.76 19.54
N GLY A 376 -31.15 15.60 20.60
CA GLY A 376 -32.09 16.64 21.07
C GLY A 376 -33.04 17.05 19.95
N ASP A 377 -33.15 18.36 19.70
CA ASP A 377 -34.02 18.93 18.67
C ASP A 377 -33.40 19.00 17.27
N ARG A 378 -32.10 18.68 17.11
CA ARG A 378 -31.36 18.81 15.84
C ARG A 378 -31.77 17.80 14.79
N ALA A 379 -32.26 16.65 15.22
CA ALA A 379 -32.74 15.61 14.31
C ALA A 379 -33.70 14.66 15.05
N SER A 380 -34.51 13.94 14.29
CA SER A 380 -35.36 12.85 14.85
C SER A 380 -34.91 11.51 14.27
N VAL A 381 -34.95 10.47 15.13
CA VAL A 381 -34.88 9.07 14.70
C VAL A 381 -36.29 8.53 14.56
N GLU A 382 -36.70 8.31 13.32
CA GLU A 382 -38.03 7.77 13.01
C GLU A 382 -37.97 6.26 12.84
N ARG A 383 -39.06 5.62 13.18
CA ARG A 383 -39.21 4.17 13.06
C ARG A 383 -40.59 3.84 12.47
N THR A 384 -40.57 3.25 11.28
CA THR A 384 -41.81 2.93 10.56
C THR A 384 -41.67 1.53 9.96
N LEU A 385 -42.64 0.64 10.26
CA LEU A 385 -42.70 -0.71 9.69
C LEU A 385 -41.43 -1.57 9.85
N GLY A 386 -40.67 -1.37 10.95
CA GLY A 386 -39.45 -2.11 11.21
C GLY A 386 -38.17 -1.49 10.58
N GLU A 387 -38.33 -0.36 9.93
CA GLU A 387 -37.22 0.43 9.41
C GLU A 387 -36.91 1.62 10.31
N VAL A 388 -35.66 2.04 10.30
CA VAL A 388 -35.12 3.17 11.09
C VAL A 388 -34.46 4.15 10.16
N SER A 389 -34.78 5.44 10.31
CA SER A 389 -34.19 6.53 9.54
C SER A 389 -33.83 7.72 10.43
N LEU A 390 -32.91 8.54 9.97
CA LEU A 390 -32.53 9.81 10.57
C LEU A 390 -33.13 10.94 9.74
N VAL A 391 -33.86 11.85 10.41
CA VAL A 391 -34.41 13.05 9.76
C VAL A 391 -33.75 14.28 10.38
N PRO A 392 -32.75 14.87 9.73
CA PRO A 392 -32.06 16.07 10.23
C PRO A 392 -32.95 17.30 10.12
N ARG A 393 -32.84 18.21 11.09
CA ARG A 393 -33.51 19.52 11.13
C ARG A 393 -32.51 20.66 11.11
N GLU A 394 -31.34 20.44 11.68
CA GLU A 394 -30.21 21.37 11.71
C GLU A 394 -28.94 20.66 11.24
N ALA A 395 -27.94 21.46 10.80
CA ALA A 395 -26.64 20.91 10.44
C ALA A 395 -25.82 20.52 11.68
N PHE A 396 -25.16 19.37 11.65
CA PHE A 396 -24.24 18.92 12.69
C PHE A 396 -23.18 17.97 12.10
N ALA A 397 -22.14 17.71 12.88
CA ALA A 397 -21.15 16.68 12.57
C ALA A 397 -21.10 15.64 13.68
N VAL A 398 -20.86 14.37 13.34
CA VAL A 398 -20.71 13.28 14.30
C VAL A 398 -19.46 12.47 14.00
N PRO A 399 -18.63 12.11 15.01
CA PRO A 399 -17.49 11.23 14.79
C PRO A 399 -17.93 9.86 14.27
N ASP A 400 -17.19 9.31 13.30
CA ASP A 400 -17.38 7.93 12.84
C ASP A 400 -16.34 7.00 13.51
N PRO A 401 -16.67 6.32 14.62
CA PRO A 401 -15.73 5.48 15.36
C PRO A 401 -15.27 4.25 14.58
N ARG A 402 -15.93 3.89 13.48
CA ARG A 402 -15.55 2.76 12.62
C ARG A 402 -14.23 3.03 11.87
N VAL A 403 -13.86 4.30 11.73
CA VAL A 403 -12.68 4.75 10.99
C VAL A 403 -11.59 5.33 11.91
N LYS A 404 -11.61 4.95 13.19
CA LYS A 404 -10.57 5.37 14.16
C LYS A 404 -9.36 4.44 14.16
N ARG A 405 -8.27 4.95 14.72
CA ARG A 405 -7.08 4.15 15.01
C ARG A 405 -7.41 3.04 16.03
N THR A 406 -7.00 1.81 15.74
CA THR A 406 -7.20 0.67 16.62
C THR A 406 -6.10 0.56 17.69
N LEU A 407 -6.32 -0.24 18.73
CA LEU A 407 -5.28 -0.56 19.71
C LEU A 407 -4.10 -1.29 19.03
N ASP A 408 -4.38 -2.16 18.07
CA ASP A 408 -3.37 -2.92 17.34
C ASP A 408 -2.45 -1.97 16.56
N ASP A 409 -3.00 -0.92 15.92
CA ASP A 409 -2.20 0.12 15.25
C ASP A 409 -1.36 0.92 16.24
N ALA A 410 -1.91 1.24 17.42
CA ALA A 410 -1.15 1.94 18.46
C ALA A 410 0.02 1.11 18.98
N VAL A 411 -0.19 -0.19 19.18
CA VAL A 411 0.84 -1.15 19.60
C VAL A 411 1.92 -1.33 18.52
N LEU A 412 1.52 -1.51 17.25
CA LEU A 412 2.47 -1.58 16.15
C LEU A 412 3.32 -0.31 16.04
N ARG A 413 2.73 0.86 16.22
CA ARG A 413 3.46 2.14 16.24
C ARG A 413 4.47 2.17 17.38
N ALA A 414 4.10 1.71 18.58
CA ALA A 414 5.00 1.64 19.72
C ALA A 414 6.21 0.73 19.45
N ILE A 415 5.97 -0.45 18.88
CA ILE A 415 7.05 -1.41 18.52
C ILE A 415 7.90 -0.86 17.38
N ALA A 416 7.28 -0.22 16.37
CA ALA A 416 8.01 0.38 15.24
C ALA A 416 8.95 1.51 15.71
N ALA A 417 8.52 2.30 16.68
CA ALA A 417 9.34 3.36 17.26
C ALA A 417 10.51 2.82 18.10
N GLN A 418 10.33 1.65 18.75
CA GLN A 418 11.37 0.99 19.56
C GLN A 418 11.40 -0.52 19.26
N PRO A 419 12.18 -0.94 18.27
CA PRO A 419 12.38 -2.37 17.98
C PRO A 419 13.00 -3.10 19.19
N GLY A 420 12.39 -4.23 19.54
CA GLY A 420 12.83 -4.99 20.71
C GLY A 420 12.21 -4.53 22.03
N ALA A 421 11.17 -3.69 21.98
CA ALA A 421 10.38 -3.34 23.15
C ALA A 421 9.66 -4.56 23.71
N THR A 422 9.55 -4.63 25.04
CA THR A 422 8.72 -5.58 25.78
C THR A 422 7.24 -5.22 25.71
N ALA A 423 6.33 -6.12 26.08
CA ALA A 423 4.92 -5.82 26.19
C ALA A 423 4.62 -4.64 27.13
N ARG A 424 5.40 -4.50 28.22
CA ARG A 424 5.25 -3.41 29.18
C ARG A 424 5.63 -2.06 28.57
N GLU A 425 6.79 -1.99 27.94
CA GLU A 425 7.25 -0.76 27.27
C GLU A 425 6.32 -0.37 26.12
N SER A 426 5.79 -1.38 25.39
CA SER A 426 4.77 -1.13 24.35
C SER A 426 3.46 -0.59 24.94
N ALA A 427 3.05 -1.07 26.12
CA ALA A 427 1.86 -0.60 26.83
C ALA A 427 2.00 0.86 27.30
N GLU A 428 3.12 1.20 27.89
CA GLU A 428 3.45 2.55 28.33
C GLU A 428 3.41 3.54 27.14
N ARG A 429 4.03 3.17 26.01
CA ARG A 429 4.04 4.00 24.79
C ARG A 429 2.68 4.10 24.09
N ALA A 430 1.92 3.02 24.06
CA ALA A 430 0.59 3.01 23.46
C ALA A 430 -0.47 3.69 24.34
N GLY A 431 -0.13 4.04 25.58
CA GLY A 431 -1.07 4.60 26.55
C GLY A 431 -2.22 3.64 26.87
N ALA A 432 -1.96 2.34 26.93
CA ALA A 432 -3.01 1.32 27.07
C ALA A 432 -2.68 0.31 28.17
N PRO A 433 -3.71 -0.34 28.78
CA PRO A 433 -3.50 -1.35 29.82
C PRO A 433 -2.66 -2.53 29.29
N LEU A 434 -1.70 -2.97 30.11
CA LEU A 434 -0.77 -4.06 29.74
C LEU A 434 -1.50 -5.32 29.22
N ARG A 435 -2.56 -5.74 29.88
CA ARG A 435 -3.35 -6.92 29.47
C ARG A 435 -3.94 -6.77 28.06
N SER A 436 -4.48 -5.59 27.75
CA SER A 436 -5.02 -5.29 26.41
C SER A 436 -3.93 -5.31 25.35
N VAL A 437 -2.74 -4.76 25.67
CA VAL A 437 -1.59 -4.76 24.78
C VAL A 437 -1.04 -6.19 24.57
N GLN A 438 -1.02 -7.03 25.60
CA GLN A 438 -0.64 -8.44 25.45
C GLN A 438 -1.57 -9.21 24.50
N HIS A 439 -2.88 -8.96 24.56
CA HIS A 439 -3.84 -9.53 23.62
C HIS A 439 -3.66 -9.00 22.20
N ALA A 440 -3.39 -7.70 22.05
CA ALA A 440 -3.07 -7.09 20.77
C ALA A 440 -1.76 -7.68 20.17
N LEU A 441 -0.72 -7.81 20.97
CA LEU A 441 0.55 -8.41 20.56
C LEU A 441 0.40 -9.86 20.10
N LYS A 442 -0.44 -10.64 20.80
CA LYS A 442 -0.70 -12.02 20.39
C LYS A 442 -1.34 -12.07 19.00
N ARG A 443 -2.39 -11.27 18.75
CA ARG A 443 -3.02 -11.17 17.41
C ARG A 443 -2.02 -10.71 16.35
N LEU A 444 -1.24 -9.67 16.64
CA LEU A 444 -0.25 -9.13 15.71
C LEU A 444 0.85 -10.13 15.35
N VAL A 445 1.22 -11.02 16.28
CA VAL A 445 2.16 -12.13 16.01
C VAL A 445 1.48 -13.21 15.18
N GLU A 446 0.24 -13.58 15.50
CA GLU A 446 -0.55 -14.55 14.73
C GLU A 446 -0.78 -14.08 13.30
N ASP A 447 -1.07 -12.78 13.10
CA ASP A 447 -1.20 -12.13 11.79
C ASP A 447 0.16 -11.90 11.09
N GLY A 448 1.29 -12.21 11.76
CA GLY A 448 2.64 -11.97 11.27
C GLY A 448 2.96 -10.48 11.04
N ALA A 449 2.26 -9.57 11.71
CA ALA A 449 2.54 -8.13 11.66
C ALA A 449 3.73 -7.74 12.53
N CYS A 450 4.02 -8.54 13.56
CA CYS A 450 5.23 -8.44 14.36
C CYS A 450 5.76 -9.83 14.73
N GLU A 451 7.02 -9.86 15.15
CA GLU A 451 7.71 -11.07 15.61
C GLU A 451 7.98 -10.95 17.11
N ALA A 452 7.82 -12.07 17.82
CA ALA A 452 8.22 -12.22 19.22
C ALA A 452 9.61 -12.86 19.29
N ILE A 453 10.56 -12.18 19.96
CA ILE A 453 11.95 -12.61 20.07
C ILE A 453 12.28 -12.77 21.56
N LYS A 454 12.84 -13.92 21.96
CA LYS A 454 13.35 -14.12 23.32
C LYS A 454 14.71 -13.43 23.47
N ARG A 455 14.83 -12.53 24.46
CA ARG A 455 16.09 -11.96 24.92
C ARG A 455 16.29 -12.26 26.40
N GLY A 456 17.03 -13.30 26.70
CA GLY A 456 17.16 -13.83 28.06
C GLY A 456 15.81 -14.32 28.60
N ARG A 457 15.32 -13.72 29.71
CA ARG A 457 14.01 -14.03 30.32
C ARG A 457 12.85 -13.20 29.74
N ALA A 458 13.13 -12.18 28.95
CA ALA A 458 12.12 -11.27 28.40
C ALA A 458 11.70 -11.71 26.99
N VAL A 459 10.42 -11.51 26.68
CA VAL A 459 9.89 -11.55 25.30
C VAL A 459 9.84 -10.12 24.80
N CYS A 460 10.56 -9.87 23.73
CA CYS A 460 10.61 -8.58 23.02
C CYS A 460 9.91 -8.70 21.68
N TYR A 461 9.43 -7.58 21.15
CA TYR A 461 8.70 -7.54 19.89
C TYR A 461 9.39 -6.63 18.90
N ARG A 462 9.36 -7.00 17.62
CA ARG A 462 9.73 -6.14 16.51
C ARG A 462 8.68 -6.22 15.41
N VAL A 463 8.50 -5.14 14.66
CA VAL A 463 7.70 -5.20 13.44
C VAL A 463 8.39 -6.12 12.44
N GLU A 464 7.63 -6.56 11.43
CA GLU A 464 8.13 -7.40 10.33
C GLU A 464 9.53 -6.97 9.88
N ASP A 465 10.36 -7.94 9.55
CA ASP A 465 11.74 -7.70 9.13
C ASP A 465 11.81 -6.70 7.97
N THR A 466 12.49 -5.59 8.22
CA THR A 466 12.73 -4.51 7.26
C THR A 466 14.17 -4.54 6.73
N THR A 467 14.91 -5.62 6.95
CA THR A 467 16.27 -5.79 6.44
C THR A 467 16.21 -6.16 4.97
N PHE A 468 16.87 -5.39 4.13
CA PHE A 468 17.04 -5.67 2.72
C PHE A 468 18.50 -6.01 2.43
N THR A 469 18.72 -6.92 1.49
CA THR A 469 20.06 -7.32 1.07
C THR A 469 20.73 -6.15 0.32
N GLU A 470 21.86 -5.70 0.81
CA GLU A 470 22.68 -4.72 0.11
C GLU A 470 23.45 -5.42 -1.02
N PRO A 471 23.54 -4.83 -2.23
CA PRO A 471 24.20 -5.45 -3.37
C PRO A 471 25.65 -5.89 -3.09
N THR A 472 26.38 -5.10 -2.30
CA THR A 472 27.79 -5.36 -1.97
C THR A 472 27.99 -6.48 -0.91
N ARG A 473 27.02 -6.75 -0.05
CA ARG A 473 27.15 -7.76 1.01
C ARG A 473 27.05 -9.21 0.51
N VAL A 474 26.38 -9.42 -0.62
CA VAL A 474 26.29 -10.76 -1.24
C VAL A 474 27.66 -11.31 -1.61
N LEU A 475 28.59 -10.41 -2.01
CA LEU A 475 29.96 -10.77 -2.40
C LEU A 475 30.86 -11.13 -1.20
N GLU A 476 30.78 -10.35 -0.11
CA GLU A 476 31.61 -10.58 1.09
C GLU A 476 31.28 -11.91 1.75
N TRP A 477 29.99 -12.28 1.78
CA TRP A 477 29.54 -13.50 2.44
C TRP A 477 29.98 -14.80 1.73
N ARG A 478 30.21 -14.74 0.41
CA ARG A 478 30.69 -15.89 -0.38
C ARG A 478 32.21 -16.03 -0.35
N GLN A 479 32.94 -14.96 -0.17
CA GLN A 479 34.42 -14.99 -0.06
C GLN A 479 34.88 -15.65 1.26
N ASP A 480 34.09 -15.49 2.35
CA ASP A 480 34.40 -16.09 3.65
C ASP A 480 34.06 -17.59 3.74
N ARG A 481 33.47 -18.19 2.71
CA ARG A 481 33.13 -19.62 2.63
C ARG A 481 33.91 -20.44 1.59
N SER A 482 34.76 -19.80 0.82
CA SER A 482 35.73 -20.46 -0.10
C SER A 482 37.11 -20.51 0.52
#